data_a011c168f2bf4fb4a3f4edcde8521d4f
#
_entry.id   a011c168f2bf4fb4a3f4edcde8521d4f
#
_cell.length_a   1.000
_cell.length_b   1.000
_cell.length_c   1.000
_cell.angle_alpha   90.00
_cell.angle_beta   90.00
_cell.angle_gamma   90.00
#
_symmetry.space_group_name_H-M   'P 1'
#
loop_
_entity.id
_entity.type
_entity.pdbx_description
1 polymer ?
#
loop_
_entity_poly.entity_id
_entity_poly.type
_entity_poly.pdbx_seq_one_letter_code
_entity_poly.pdbx_strand_id
1 'polypeptide(L)'
;MKKNTWIAVLLFCLPLALNAQKFEGLAQTPPMGWNSWNKFACNIDENLIKTIADAMVESGLRDAGYVYLNLDDCWHGERDSLGFIQADPLKFPSGMKALGDYIHSKGLKFGIYSDAGRKTCGGRPGSFGHEYQDALQYAKWGVDYLKYDWCETEDINPVGAYNLMRDALRAAGRPILFSMCEWGHSKPWTWAKETGHMWRTTGDIFNCFDCVDQHPGWAAYGVLQILDMQNGLRQYAGPGHWNDPDMLEVGNGQSVNEDRAHFSMWSMLAAPLILGNDIRSMSQQTKDILMNKEVIAVNQDKLGIQGLKFAAEDGLEFWFKPLADNDWAFCVLNRSTTDKQYVIDWQKFNLYDEVSKRFTDFDSKVYTIRNLWTNQNEGDTKKVRPVTIPGHDV
;
A
#
# COMPACT_ATOMS: atom_id res chain seq x y z
N MET A 1 3.26 -68.64 -37.06
CA MET A 1 3.33 -68.08 -35.72
C MET A 1 3.38 -66.55 -35.87
N LYS A 2 2.23 -65.86 -35.59
CA LYS A 2 2.17 -64.37 -35.62
C LYS A 2 2.42 -63.88 -34.19
N LYS A 3 3.49 -63.09 -34.01
CA LYS A 3 3.78 -62.43 -32.73
C LYS A 3 2.92 -61.17 -32.64
N ASN A 4 2.01 -61.12 -31.66
CA ASN A 4 1.26 -59.93 -31.30
C ASN A 4 2.13 -59.09 -30.36
N THR A 5 2.57 -57.90 -30.80
CA THR A 5 3.26 -56.94 -29.98
C THR A 5 2.21 -56.02 -29.35
N TRP A 6 2.04 -56.07 -28.03
CA TRP A 6 1.22 -55.13 -27.28
C TRP A 6 2.06 -53.89 -26.97
N ILE A 7 1.63 -52.73 -27.47
CA ILE A 7 2.22 -51.42 -27.08
C ILE A 7 1.40 -50.94 -25.88
N ALA A 8 2.02 -50.94 -24.69
CA ALA A 8 1.45 -50.33 -23.53
C ALA A 8 1.72 -48.80 -23.60
N VAL A 9 0.67 -48.02 -23.81
CA VAL A 9 0.71 -46.56 -23.70
C VAL A 9 0.59 -46.20 -22.23
N LEU A 10 1.70 -45.81 -21.61
CA LEU A 10 1.73 -45.20 -20.27
C LEU A 10 1.27 -43.76 -20.41
N LEU A 11 0.01 -43.46 -20.03
CA LEU A 11 -0.45 -42.10 -19.78
C LEU A 11 0.19 -41.60 -18.50
N PHE A 12 1.20 -40.75 -18.64
CA PHE A 12 1.71 -39.93 -17.52
C PHE A 12 0.68 -38.83 -17.21
N CYS A 13 -0.20 -39.07 -16.25
CA CYS A 13 -0.94 -38.00 -15.56
C CYS A 13 0.04 -37.23 -14.68
N LEU A 14 0.64 -36.18 -15.23
CA LEU A 14 1.27 -35.16 -14.38
C LEU A 14 0.17 -34.56 -13.51
N PRO A 15 0.28 -34.65 -12.17
CA PRO A 15 -0.61 -33.87 -11.32
C PRO A 15 -0.29 -32.39 -11.59
N LEU A 16 -1.20 -31.70 -12.26
CA LEU A 16 -1.26 -30.25 -12.19
C LEU A 16 -1.56 -29.91 -10.72
N ALA A 17 -0.51 -29.68 -9.94
CA ALA A 17 -0.66 -29.03 -8.66
C ALA A 17 -1.23 -27.64 -8.95
N LEU A 18 -2.55 -27.51 -8.92
CA LEU A 18 -3.22 -26.24 -8.83
C LEU A 18 -2.87 -25.67 -7.45
N ASN A 19 -1.70 -25.04 -7.36
CA ASN A 19 -1.39 -24.23 -6.20
C ASN A 19 -2.44 -23.13 -6.14
N ALA A 20 -3.25 -23.14 -5.09
CA ALA A 20 -4.18 -22.08 -4.76
C ALA A 20 -3.35 -20.85 -4.37
N GLN A 21 -3.03 -20.00 -5.36
CA GLN A 21 -2.20 -18.81 -5.21
C GLN A 21 -3.00 -17.60 -5.67
N LYS A 22 -2.66 -16.42 -5.13
CA LYS A 22 -3.20 -15.14 -5.63
C LYS A 22 -2.92 -14.95 -7.11
N PHE A 23 -3.54 -13.96 -7.74
CA PHE A 23 -3.20 -13.60 -9.13
C PHE A 23 -1.75 -13.10 -9.21
N GLU A 24 -0.95 -13.74 -10.06
CA GLU A 24 0.42 -13.31 -10.31
C GLU A 24 0.46 -12.07 -11.22
N GLY A 25 1.57 -11.34 -11.19
CA GLY A 25 1.81 -10.19 -12.06
C GLY A 25 1.15 -8.88 -11.58
N LEU A 26 0.33 -8.91 -10.53
CA LEU A 26 -0.19 -7.71 -9.88
C LEU A 26 0.78 -7.16 -8.84
N ALA A 27 0.70 -5.84 -8.57
CA ALA A 27 1.49 -5.17 -7.53
C ALA A 27 3.00 -5.45 -7.63
N GLN A 28 3.57 -5.44 -8.83
CA GLN A 28 5.02 -5.63 -9.02
C GLN A 28 5.84 -4.49 -8.42
N THR A 29 5.25 -3.31 -8.30
CA THR A 29 5.69 -2.20 -7.44
C THR A 29 4.57 -1.88 -6.44
N PRO A 30 4.86 -1.13 -5.36
CA PRO A 30 3.84 -0.76 -4.38
C PRO A 30 2.63 -0.10 -5.05
N PRO A 31 1.39 -0.52 -4.76
CA PRO A 31 0.19 0.10 -5.34
C PRO A 31 0.09 1.59 -5.01
N MET A 32 -0.35 2.38 -5.99
CA MET A 32 -0.60 3.81 -5.81
C MET A 32 -2.04 4.14 -6.18
N GLY A 33 -2.71 4.94 -5.33
CA GLY A 33 -4.12 5.26 -5.54
C GLY A 33 -4.68 6.23 -4.51
N TRP A 34 -5.99 6.21 -4.38
CA TRP A 34 -6.76 6.98 -3.42
C TRP A 34 -7.81 6.09 -2.75
N ASN A 35 -8.14 6.40 -1.50
CA ASN A 35 -9.17 5.70 -0.73
C ASN A 35 -10.06 6.72 -0.01
N SER A 36 -11.35 6.43 0.10
CA SER A 36 -12.35 7.36 0.61
C SER A 36 -12.38 7.51 2.14
N TRP A 37 -11.80 6.58 2.90
CA TRP A 37 -12.10 6.43 4.33
C TRP A 37 -11.67 7.62 5.18
N ASN A 38 -10.38 7.96 5.17
CA ASN A 38 -9.82 8.92 6.14
C ASN A 38 -10.43 10.32 6.02
N LYS A 39 -10.85 10.71 4.82
CA LYS A 39 -11.49 12.02 4.61
C LYS A 39 -13.01 11.99 4.71
N PHE A 40 -13.64 10.94 4.24
CA PHE A 40 -15.09 10.94 4.03
C PHE A 40 -15.83 9.92 4.88
N ALA A 41 -15.15 8.93 5.46
CA ALA A 41 -15.78 7.83 6.20
C ALA A 41 -17.00 7.28 5.42
N CYS A 42 -18.14 7.15 6.05
CA CYS A 42 -19.38 6.72 5.40
C CYS A 42 -20.11 7.80 4.59
N ASN A 43 -19.58 9.02 4.51
CA ASN A 43 -20.18 10.11 3.73
C ASN A 43 -19.71 10.06 2.26
N ILE A 44 -20.04 8.99 1.60
CA ILE A 44 -19.71 8.73 0.20
C ILE A 44 -20.96 8.47 -0.63
N ASP A 45 -20.93 8.89 -1.88
CA ASP A 45 -21.96 8.62 -2.88
C ASP A 45 -21.37 8.56 -4.29
N GLU A 46 -22.17 8.17 -5.26
CA GLU A 46 -21.77 8.03 -6.65
C GLU A 46 -21.19 9.34 -7.24
N ASN A 47 -21.77 10.48 -6.89
CA ASN A 47 -21.34 11.78 -7.40
C ASN A 47 -19.97 12.17 -6.83
N LEU A 48 -19.77 11.99 -5.52
CA LEU A 48 -18.46 12.22 -4.90
C LEU A 48 -17.38 11.39 -5.61
N ILE A 49 -17.62 10.09 -5.79
CA ILE A 49 -16.63 9.19 -6.39
C ILE A 49 -16.31 9.57 -7.84
N LYS A 50 -17.32 9.96 -8.63
CA LYS A 50 -17.10 10.48 -10.00
C LYS A 50 -16.27 11.76 -10.00
N THR A 51 -16.55 12.70 -9.08
CA THR A 51 -15.76 13.95 -8.99
C THR A 51 -14.33 13.69 -8.50
N ILE A 52 -14.11 12.70 -7.66
CA ILE A 52 -12.75 12.25 -7.29
C ILE A 52 -12.03 11.64 -8.50
N ALA A 53 -12.69 10.79 -9.28
CA ALA A 53 -12.10 10.21 -10.49
C ALA A 53 -11.66 11.31 -11.49
N ASP A 54 -12.51 12.34 -11.69
CA ASP A 54 -12.17 13.48 -12.51
C ASP A 54 -10.97 14.25 -11.94
N ALA A 55 -10.97 14.52 -10.64
CA ALA A 55 -9.88 15.23 -9.97
C ALA A 55 -8.54 14.46 -10.04
N MET A 56 -8.52 13.12 -9.96
CA MET A 56 -7.31 12.32 -10.16
C MET A 56 -6.69 12.53 -11.54
N VAL A 57 -7.51 12.71 -12.55
CA VAL A 57 -7.05 12.97 -13.92
C VAL A 57 -6.63 14.43 -14.10
N GLU A 58 -7.48 15.37 -13.71
CA GLU A 58 -7.28 16.80 -13.91
C GLU A 58 -6.08 17.36 -13.12
N SER A 59 -5.82 16.81 -11.93
CA SER A 59 -4.66 17.19 -11.12
C SER A 59 -3.33 16.63 -11.64
N GLY A 60 -3.35 15.60 -12.50
CA GLY A 60 -2.19 14.86 -12.96
C GLY A 60 -1.77 13.69 -12.05
N LEU A 61 -2.51 13.40 -10.97
CA LEU A 61 -2.22 12.29 -10.06
C LEU A 61 -2.21 10.94 -10.79
N ARG A 62 -3.19 10.68 -11.69
CA ARG A 62 -3.19 9.48 -12.53
C ARG A 62 -1.88 9.32 -13.29
N ASP A 63 -1.39 10.38 -13.90
CA ASP A 63 -0.19 10.38 -14.75
C ASP A 63 1.11 10.30 -13.89
N ALA A 64 1.00 10.63 -12.59
CA ALA A 64 2.05 10.40 -11.61
C ALA A 64 2.09 8.96 -11.08
N GLY A 65 1.08 8.11 -11.42
CA GLY A 65 1.02 6.71 -11.07
C GLY A 65 -0.11 6.32 -10.10
N TYR A 66 -0.88 7.25 -9.56
CA TYR A 66 -2.02 6.98 -8.68
C TYR A 66 -3.21 6.48 -9.51
N VAL A 67 -3.25 5.18 -9.76
CA VAL A 67 -4.23 4.60 -10.70
C VAL A 67 -5.42 3.92 -10.03
N TYR A 68 -5.29 3.52 -8.74
CA TYR A 68 -6.40 2.89 -8.03
C TYR A 68 -7.30 3.94 -7.38
N LEU A 69 -8.60 3.87 -7.64
CA LEU A 69 -9.63 4.63 -6.94
C LEU A 69 -10.45 3.65 -6.12
N ASN A 70 -10.27 3.69 -4.79
CA ASN A 70 -10.84 2.72 -3.87
C ASN A 70 -11.99 3.34 -3.07
N LEU A 71 -13.19 2.76 -3.22
CA LEU A 71 -14.29 2.99 -2.29
C LEU A 71 -14.05 2.14 -1.04
N ASP A 72 -13.97 2.79 0.10
CA ASP A 72 -13.92 2.10 1.39
C ASP A 72 -15.31 1.70 1.88
N ASP A 73 -15.50 1.43 3.14
CA ASP A 73 -16.76 0.95 3.72
C ASP A 73 -17.97 1.85 3.41
N CYS A 74 -19.17 1.35 3.71
CA CYS A 74 -20.46 2.04 3.60
C CYS A 74 -21.01 2.26 2.17
N TRP A 75 -20.48 1.57 1.16
CA TRP A 75 -21.11 1.50 -0.16
C TRP A 75 -22.20 0.43 -0.24
N HIS A 76 -22.17 -0.55 0.66
CA HIS A 76 -23.02 -1.74 0.68
C HIS A 76 -24.48 -1.39 0.92
N GLY A 77 -25.35 -1.97 0.11
CA GLY A 77 -26.76 -2.15 0.38
C GLY A 77 -27.03 -3.54 0.97
N GLU A 78 -28.26 -4.01 0.84
CA GLU A 78 -28.65 -5.35 1.27
C GLU A 78 -28.27 -6.41 0.22
N ARG A 79 -28.23 -7.67 0.63
CA ARG A 79 -28.13 -8.80 -0.29
C ARG A 79 -29.48 -9.06 -0.98
N ASP A 80 -29.44 -9.43 -2.25
CA ASP A 80 -30.63 -9.86 -2.97
C ASP A 80 -31.15 -11.24 -2.49
N SER A 81 -32.28 -11.69 -3.05
CA SER A 81 -32.89 -12.98 -2.68
C SER A 81 -32.03 -14.21 -3.01
N LEU A 82 -30.96 -14.03 -3.80
CA LEU A 82 -29.98 -15.06 -4.13
C LEU A 82 -28.70 -14.93 -3.32
N GLY A 83 -28.61 -13.94 -2.40
CA GLY A 83 -27.48 -13.69 -1.52
C GLY A 83 -26.39 -12.81 -2.12
N PHE A 84 -26.54 -12.28 -3.34
CA PHE A 84 -25.56 -11.39 -3.93
C PHE A 84 -25.63 -10.00 -3.31
N ILE A 85 -24.48 -9.46 -2.91
CA ILE A 85 -24.38 -8.11 -2.36
C ILE A 85 -24.78 -7.07 -3.43
N GLN A 86 -25.53 -6.05 -3.01
CA GLN A 86 -25.94 -4.94 -3.85
C GLN A 86 -25.33 -3.64 -3.32
N ALA A 87 -25.26 -2.63 -4.18
CA ALA A 87 -24.91 -1.28 -3.77
C ALA A 87 -26.07 -0.64 -3.00
N ASP A 88 -25.78 0.29 -2.09
CA ASP A 88 -26.81 1.15 -1.47
C ASP A 88 -27.49 1.96 -2.60
N PRO A 89 -28.79 1.74 -2.88
CA PRO A 89 -29.46 2.36 -4.02
C PRO A 89 -29.67 3.88 -3.86
N LEU A 90 -29.57 4.40 -2.64
CA LEU A 90 -29.67 5.84 -2.38
C LEU A 90 -28.35 6.55 -2.64
N LYS A 91 -27.24 5.89 -2.32
CA LYS A 91 -25.88 6.42 -2.50
C LYS A 91 -25.35 6.16 -3.92
N PHE A 92 -25.65 5.00 -4.49
CA PHE A 92 -25.14 4.55 -5.78
C PHE A 92 -26.28 4.10 -6.70
N PRO A 93 -27.15 5.03 -7.13
CA PRO A 93 -28.35 4.70 -7.89
C PRO A 93 -28.09 4.05 -9.24
N SER A 94 -26.94 4.30 -9.88
CA SER A 94 -26.56 3.67 -11.14
C SER A 94 -25.95 2.29 -10.96
N GLY A 95 -25.63 1.90 -9.71
CA GLY A 95 -24.98 0.64 -9.35
C GLY A 95 -23.48 0.61 -9.60
N MET A 96 -22.80 -0.37 -8.96
CA MET A 96 -21.33 -0.45 -8.98
C MET A 96 -20.74 -0.74 -10.37
N LYS A 97 -21.47 -1.47 -11.23
CA LYS A 97 -21.00 -1.71 -12.61
C LYS A 97 -20.86 -0.42 -13.40
N ALA A 98 -21.87 0.44 -13.36
CA ALA A 98 -21.84 1.72 -14.07
C ALA A 98 -20.78 2.67 -13.50
N LEU A 99 -20.59 2.67 -12.18
CA LEU A 99 -19.52 3.43 -11.52
C LEU A 99 -18.14 2.92 -11.93
N GLY A 100 -17.94 1.61 -11.93
CA GLY A 100 -16.68 0.98 -12.37
C GLY A 100 -16.37 1.32 -13.83
N ASP A 101 -17.37 1.27 -14.73
CA ASP A 101 -17.18 1.65 -16.12
C ASP A 101 -16.80 3.13 -16.27
N TYR A 102 -17.38 4.01 -15.45
CA TYR A 102 -16.99 5.42 -15.41
C TYR A 102 -15.53 5.60 -15.00
N ILE A 103 -15.11 4.94 -13.90
CA ILE A 103 -13.73 4.99 -13.39
C ILE A 103 -12.75 4.47 -14.45
N HIS A 104 -13.06 3.35 -15.10
CA HIS A 104 -12.27 2.78 -16.19
C HIS A 104 -12.18 3.72 -17.40
N SER A 105 -13.25 4.45 -17.72
CA SER A 105 -13.26 5.43 -18.82
C SER A 105 -12.27 6.57 -18.61
N LYS A 106 -11.87 6.83 -17.34
CA LYS A 106 -10.84 7.80 -16.96
C LYS A 106 -9.42 7.22 -16.96
N GLY A 107 -9.25 5.95 -17.35
CA GLY A 107 -7.97 5.25 -17.29
C GLY A 107 -7.53 4.89 -15.87
N LEU A 108 -8.47 4.87 -14.92
CA LEU A 108 -8.26 4.47 -13.53
C LEU A 108 -8.71 3.02 -13.31
N LYS A 109 -8.34 2.45 -12.18
CA LYS A 109 -8.73 1.11 -11.72
C LYS A 109 -9.71 1.23 -10.56
N PHE A 110 -10.77 0.43 -10.60
CA PHE A 110 -11.84 0.44 -9.62
C PHE A 110 -11.54 -0.47 -8.43
N GLY A 111 -11.45 0.09 -7.24
CA GLY A 111 -11.31 -0.64 -5.99
C GLY A 111 -12.54 -0.53 -5.10
N ILE A 112 -12.79 -1.57 -4.33
CA ILE A 112 -13.85 -1.60 -3.31
C ILE A 112 -13.35 -2.21 -2.02
N TYR A 113 -14.20 -2.15 -1.01
CA TYR A 113 -14.00 -2.67 0.33
C TYR A 113 -15.01 -3.79 0.63
N SER A 114 -14.59 -4.78 1.42
CA SER A 114 -15.46 -5.70 2.13
C SER A 114 -14.77 -6.16 3.42
N ASP A 115 -15.37 -7.13 4.11
CA ASP A 115 -14.90 -7.63 5.40
C ASP A 115 -15.00 -9.16 5.46
N ALA A 116 -14.06 -9.80 6.14
CA ALA A 116 -14.05 -11.24 6.38
C ALA A 116 -15.10 -11.69 7.39
N GLY A 117 -15.61 -10.74 8.19
CA GLY A 117 -16.63 -10.99 9.20
C GLY A 117 -18.05 -10.97 8.67
N ARG A 118 -18.98 -11.10 9.60
CA ARG A 118 -20.42 -11.06 9.32
C ARG A 118 -20.90 -9.67 8.94
N LYS A 119 -20.22 -8.66 9.48
CA LYS A 119 -20.46 -7.24 9.18
C LYS A 119 -19.14 -6.54 8.97
N THR A 120 -19.18 -5.46 8.19
CA THR A 120 -18.07 -4.52 8.06
C THR A 120 -17.91 -3.69 9.33
N CYS A 121 -16.80 -2.96 9.45
CA CYS A 121 -16.55 -2.05 10.57
C CYS A 121 -17.62 -0.96 10.68
N GLY A 122 -18.21 -0.52 9.56
CA GLY A 122 -19.37 0.38 9.49
C GLY A 122 -20.72 -0.31 9.65
N GLY A 123 -20.75 -1.61 10.02
CA GLY A 123 -21.98 -2.36 10.31
C GLY A 123 -22.76 -2.82 9.07
N ARG A 124 -22.15 -2.79 7.89
CA ARG A 124 -22.74 -3.25 6.62
C ARG A 124 -22.58 -4.77 6.47
N PRO A 125 -23.27 -5.44 5.52
CA PRO A 125 -23.08 -6.86 5.29
C PRO A 125 -21.62 -7.19 4.92
N GLY A 126 -20.96 -8.05 5.71
CA GLY A 126 -19.65 -8.62 5.39
C GLY A 126 -19.76 -9.83 4.45
N SER A 127 -18.61 -10.40 4.08
CA SER A 127 -18.55 -11.51 3.11
C SER A 127 -18.61 -12.89 3.76
N PHE A 128 -18.60 -13.00 5.08
CA PHE A 128 -18.62 -14.30 5.76
C PHE A 128 -19.75 -15.20 5.27
N GLY A 129 -19.38 -16.38 4.69
CA GLY A 129 -20.30 -17.34 4.10
C GLY A 129 -20.82 -16.98 2.70
N HIS A 130 -20.34 -15.87 2.11
CA HIS A 130 -20.71 -15.38 0.78
C HIS A 130 -19.51 -15.08 -0.12
N GLU A 131 -18.29 -15.49 0.25
CA GLU A 131 -17.05 -15.09 -0.39
C GLU A 131 -17.05 -15.36 -1.91
N TYR A 132 -17.54 -16.51 -2.33
CA TYR A 132 -17.62 -16.85 -3.75
C TYR A 132 -18.68 -16.04 -4.52
N GLN A 133 -19.81 -15.74 -3.87
CA GLN A 133 -20.85 -14.89 -4.46
C GLN A 133 -20.35 -13.46 -4.62
N ASP A 134 -19.70 -12.95 -3.58
CA ASP A 134 -19.15 -11.59 -3.56
C ASP A 134 -18.01 -11.45 -4.57
N ALA A 135 -17.06 -12.37 -4.60
CA ALA A 135 -15.98 -12.36 -5.59
C ALA A 135 -16.51 -12.40 -7.04
N LEU A 136 -17.53 -13.21 -7.31
CA LEU A 136 -18.19 -13.25 -8.61
C LEU A 136 -18.88 -11.92 -8.94
N GLN A 137 -19.53 -11.29 -7.96
CA GLN A 137 -20.18 -10.00 -8.12
C GLN A 137 -19.16 -8.89 -8.39
N TYR A 138 -18.04 -8.88 -7.66
CA TYR A 138 -16.94 -7.94 -7.87
C TYR A 138 -16.34 -8.09 -9.27
N ALA A 139 -16.14 -9.31 -9.73
CA ALA A 139 -15.68 -9.57 -11.10
C ALA A 139 -16.66 -9.04 -12.16
N LYS A 140 -17.98 -9.23 -11.96
CA LYS A 140 -19.02 -8.69 -12.85
C LYS A 140 -19.05 -7.17 -12.89
N TRP A 141 -18.77 -6.51 -11.76
CA TRP A 141 -18.68 -5.04 -11.67
C TRP A 141 -17.39 -4.47 -12.25
N GLY A 142 -16.41 -5.33 -12.54
CA GLY A 142 -15.13 -4.89 -13.08
C GLY A 142 -14.16 -4.39 -12.01
N VAL A 143 -14.28 -4.86 -10.77
CA VAL A 143 -13.38 -4.50 -9.67
C VAL A 143 -11.95 -4.95 -9.98
N ASP A 144 -10.96 -4.09 -9.67
CA ASP A 144 -9.53 -4.30 -9.86
C ASP A 144 -8.74 -4.41 -8.54
N TYR A 145 -9.35 -3.98 -7.42
CA TYR A 145 -8.73 -3.96 -6.10
C TYR A 145 -9.80 -4.25 -5.04
N LEU A 146 -9.50 -5.11 -4.08
CA LEU A 146 -10.34 -5.40 -2.92
C LEU A 146 -9.55 -5.16 -1.64
N LYS A 147 -9.98 -4.18 -0.82
CA LYS A 147 -9.61 -4.10 0.60
C LYS A 147 -10.53 -5.02 1.38
N TYR A 148 -9.96 -5.92 2.16
CA TYR A 148 -10.70 -6.95 2.89
C TYR A 148 -10.34 -6.88 4.36
N ASP A 149 -11.28 -6.37 5.16
CA ASP A 149 -11.10 -6.01 6.56
C ASP A 149 -11.41 -7.17 7.52
N TRP A 150 -11.41 -6.91 8.83
CA TRP A 150 -11.41 -7.93 9.87
C TRP A 150 -12.36 -7.64 11.04
N CYS A 151 -13.42 -6.86 10.87
CA CYS A 151 -14.41 -6.59 11.89
C CYS A 151 -15.39 -7.76 12.07
N GLU A 152 -15.99 -7.91 13.26
CA GLU A 152 -17.01 -8.94 13.57
C GLU A 152 -16.56 -10.38 13.23
N THR A 153 -15.31 -10.73 13.59
CA THR A 153 -14.62 -11.97 13.23
C THR A 153 -14.29 -12.88 14.42
N GLU A 154 -14.92 -12.72 15.58
CA GLU A 154 -14.52 -13.29 16.89
C GLU A 154 -14.15 -14.77 16.84
N ASP A 155 -14.86 -15.58 16.05
CA ASP A 155 -14.67 -17.02 15.96
C ASP A 155 -14.01 -17.45 14.63
N ILE A 156 -13.47 -16.51 13.86
CA ILE A 156 -12.96 -16.77 12.51
C ILE A 156 -11.43 -16.89 12.53
N ASN A 157 -10.89 -17.92 11.87
CA ASN A 157 -9.46 -18.05 11.69
C ASN A 157 -8.97 -17.15 10.55
N PRO A 158 -8.04 -16.21 10.77
CA PRO A 158 -7.63 -15.24 9.75
C PRO A 158 -6.99 -15.91 8.52
N VAL A 159 -6.09 -16.87 8.71
CA VAL A 159 -5.45 -17.58 7.59
C VAL A 159 -6.49 -18.28 6.71
N GLY A 160 -7.47 -18.94 7.34
CA GLY A 160 -8.56 -19.62 6.63
C GLY A 160 -9.44 -18.64 5.85
N ALA A 161 -9.88 -17.55 6.48
CA ALA A 161 -10.79 -16.57 5.87
C ALA A 161 -10.14 -15.83 4.68
N TYR A 162 -8.91 -15.35 4.83
CA TYR A 162 -8.21 -14.69 3.73
C TYR A 162 -7.86 -15.64 2.59
N ASN A 163 -7.50 -16.89 2.89
CA ASN A 163 -7.31 -17.91 1.85
C ASN A 163 -8.61 -18.24 1.12
N LEU A 164 -9.75 -18.30 1.83
CA LEU A 164 -11.06 -18.55 1.23
C LEU A 164 -11.44 -17.44 0.25
N MET A 165 -11.28 -16.16 0.64
CA MET A 165 -11.53 -15.03 -0.27
C MET A 165 -10.55 -15.02 -1.45
N ARG A 166 -9.26 -15.30 -1.25
CA ARG A 166 -8.29 -15.47 -2.36
C ARG A 166 -8.79 -16.51 -3.37
N ASP A 167 -9.23 -17.67 -2.89
CA ASP A 167 -9.69 -18.77 -3.74
C ASP A 167 -10.98 -18.39 -4.48
N ALA A 168 -11.88 -17.66 -3.81
CA ALA A 168 -13.09 -17.11 -4.40
C ALA A 168 -12.78 -16.12 -5.53
N LEU A 169 -11.84 -15.17 -5.29
CA LEU A 169 -11.38 -14.22 -6.30
C LEU A 169 -10.76 -14.93 -7.51
N ARG A 170 -9.95 -15.97 -7.27
CA ARG A 170 -9.40 -16.83 -8.34
C ARG A 170 -10.48 -17.51 -9.15
N ALA A 171 -11.47 -18.08 -8.48
CA ALA A 171 -12.60 -18.77 -9.13
C ALA A 171 -13.47 -17.81 -9.97
N ALA A 172 -13.60 -16.56 -9.55
CA ALA A 172 -14.30 -15.52 -10.30
C ALA A 172 -13.58 -15.11 -11.61
N GLY A 173 -12.28 -15.43 -11.75
CA GLY A 173 -11.53 -15.34 -13.00
C GLY A 173 -11.05 -13.94 -13.41
N ARG A 174 -11.38 -12.89 -12.64
CA ARG A 174 -10.87 -11.53 -12.87
C ARG A 174 -9.66 -11.27 -11.99
N PRO A 175 -8.51 -10.78 -12.53
CA PRO A 175 -7.38 -10.36 -11.72
C PRO A 175 -7.75 -9.17 -10.84
N ILE A 176 -7.87 -9.40 -9.52
CA ILE A 176 -8.17 -8.39 -8.50
C ILE A 176 -6.98 -8.34 -7.55
N LEU A 177 -6.42 -7.14 -7.34
CA LEU A 177 -5.42 -6.92 -6.30
C LEU A 177 -6.09 -7.13 -4.94
N PHE A 178 -5.52 -8.02 -4.13
CA PHE A 178 -6.07 -8.38 -2.83
C PHE A 178 -5.26 -7.71 -1.72
N SER A 179 -5.87 -6.75 -1.04
CA SER A 179 -5.34 -6.00 0.10
C SER A 179 -5.98 -6.52 1.39
N MET A 180 -5.17 -7.07 2.26
CA MET A 180 -5.59 -7.69 3.51
C MET A 180 -5.47 -6.68 4.65
N CYS A 181 -6.52 -6.54 5.47
CA CYS A 181 -6.60 -5.52 6.51
C CYS A 181 -7.03 -6.13 7.86
N GLU A 182 -6.14 -6.91 8.50
CA GLU A 182 -6.37 -7.44 9.87
C GLU A 182 -5.44 -6.77 10.91
N TRP A 183 -4.98 -5.57 10.59
CA TRP A 183 -4.20 -4.67 11.46
C TRP A 183 -2.92 -5.27 12.03
N GLY A 184 -2.36 -6.33 11.40
CA GLY A 184 -1.14 -7.00 11.85
C GLY A 184 -1.33 -8.00 12.99
N HIS A 185 -2.55 -8.25 13.43
CA HIS A 185 -2.84 -9.08 14.61
C HIS A 185 -2.32 -10.51 14.48
N SER A 186 -2.49 -11.14 13.32
CA SER A 186 -1.99 -12.50 13.08
C SER A 186 -0.58 -12.53 12.47
N LYS A 187 0.09 -11.38 12.37
CA LYS A 187 1.38 -11.21 11.69
C LYS A 187 1.33 -11.69 10.24
N PRO A 188 0.48 -11.10 9.39
CA PRO A 188 0.22 -11.55 8.03
C PRO A 188 1.49 -11.60 7.17
N TRP A 189 2.49 -10.77 7.45
CA TRP A 189 3.79 -10.85 6.79
C TRP A 189 4.47 -12.22 6.88
N THR A 190 4.13 -13.06 7.87
CA THR A 190 4.73 -14.39 8.04
C THR A 190 4.06 -15.47 7.20
N TRP A 191 2.84 -15.27 6.71
CA TRP A 191 2.07 -16.30 6.02
C TRP A 191 1.35 -15.84 4.74
N ALA A 192 1.11 -14.53 4.57
CA ALA A 192 0.21 -14.03 3.53
C ALA A 192 0.84 -13.85 2.14
N LYS A 193 2.12 -14.14 1.97
CA LYS A 193 2.84 -13.95 0.70
C LYS A 193 2.11 -14.54 -0.52
N GLU A 194 1.52 -15.73 -0.38
CA GLU A 194 0.79 -16.40 -1.45
C GLU A 194 -0.73 -16.14 -1.38
N THR A 195 -1.18 -15.32 -0.40
CA THR A 195 -2.59 -15.01 -0.16
C THR A 195 -2.98 -13.64 -0.72
N GLY A 196 -2.31 -12.60 -0.26
CA GLY A 196 -2.57 -11.20 -0.63
C GLY A 196 -1.42 -10.54 -1.38
N HIS A 197 -1.69 -9.39 -1.98
CA HIS A 197 -0.69 -8.57 -2.66
C HIS A 197 -0.12 -7.47 -1.76
N MET A 198 -0.83 -7.16 -0.70
CA MET A 198 -0.40 -6.28 0.39
C MET A 198 -1.19 -6.64 1.64
N TRP A 199 -0.66 -6.28 2.80
CA TRP A 199 -1.28 -6.54 4.10
C TRP A 199 -0.94 -5.44 5.10
N ARG A 200 -1.95 -5.00 5.84
CA ARG A 200 -1.79 -4.06 6.94
C ARG A 200 -0.88 -4.65 8.01
N THR A 201 0.05 -3.85 8.47
CA THR A 201 1.05 -4.24 9.48
C THR A 201 0.74 -3.68 10.86
N THR A 202 -0.17 -2.72 10.94
CA THR A 202 -0.51 -1.95 12.15
C THR A 202 -2.00 -1.65 12.23
N GLY A 203 -2.47 -1.17 13.36
CA GLY A 203 -3.76 -0.48 13.49
C GLY A 203 -3.82 0.77 12.59
N ASP A 204 -4.96 1.46 12.62
CA ASP A 204 -5.26 2.54 11.69
C ASP A 204 -4.40 3.78 11.92
N ILE A 205 -3.96 4.41 10.83
CA ILE A 205 -3.37 5.74 10.84
C ILE A 205 -4.45 6.81 11.01
N PHE A 206 -4.11 7.89 11.67
CA PHE A 206 -4.94 9.09 11.68
C PHE A 206 -4.09 10.35 11.51
N ASN A 207 -4.73 11.48 11.25
CA ASN A 207 -4.07 12.75 10.96
C ASN A 207 -3.34 13.31 12.19
N CYS A 208 -2.21 12.69 12.51
CA CYS A 208 -1.28 13.11 13.54
C CYS A 208 0.14 12.66 13.18
N PHE A 209 1.14 13.46 13.50
CA PHE A 209 2.52 13.08 13.22
C PHE A 209 3.12 12.19 14.33
N ASP A 210 3.00 12.61 15.60
CA ASP A 210 3.59 11.91 16.76
C ASP A 210 2.59 11.82 17.92
N CYS A 211 1.56 11.02 17.78
CA CYS A 211 0.61 10.75 18.85
C CYS A 211 -0.13 9.41 18.65
N VAL A 212 -0.86 9.00 19.68
CA VAL A 212 -1.73 7.82 19.69
C VAL A 212 -3.11 8.25 20.16
N ASP A 213 -4.15 7.85 19.43
CA ASP A 213 -5.53 8.02 19.83
C ASP A 213 -6.09 6.70 20.36
N GLN A 214 -6.35 6.65 21.68
CA GLN A 214 -6.74 5.45 22.40
C GLN A 214 -8.26 5.33 22.49
N HIS A 215 -8.77 4.19 22.05
CA HIS A 215 -10.16 3.82 22.16
C HIS A 215 -10.34 2.51 22.96
N PRO A 216 -11.52 2.23 23.52
CA PRO A 216 -11.77 0.94 24.15
C PRO A 216 -11.59 -0.23 23.17
N GLY A 217 -10.54 -1.02 23.37
CA GLY A 217 -10.25 -2.22 22.58
C GLY A 217 -9.42 -2.01 21.31
N TRP A 218 -9.11 -0.77 20.90
CA TRP A 218 -8.26 -0.46 19.74
C TRP A 218 -7.57 0.89 19.88
N ALA A 219 -6.62 1.18 19.01
CA ALA A 219 -5.96 2.48 18.96
C ALA A 219 -5.67 2.86 17.51
N ALA A 220 -5.71 4.17 17.22
CA ALA A 220 -5.18 4.75 16.01
C ALA A 220 -3.83 5.42 16.29
N TYR A 221 -2.98 5.48 15.29
CA TYR A 221 -1.57 5.84 15.45
C TYR A 221 -1.16 6.96 14.50
N GLY A 222 -0.28 7.83 14.98
CA GLY A 222 0.38 8.83 14.15
C GLY A 222 1.48 8.23 13.27
N VAL A 223 2.00 9.06 12.38
CA VAL A 223 3.02 8.69 11.39
C VAL A 223 4.24 8.04 12.03
N LEU A 224 4.79 8.64 13.10
CA LEU A 224 6.02 8.15 13.73
C LEU A 224 5.83 6.81 14.46
N GLN A 225 4.67 6.59 15.10
CA GLN A 225 4.37 5.32 15.75
C GLN A 225 4.26 4.19 14.72
N ILE A 226 3.56 4.44 13.61
CA ILE A 226 3.44 3.46 12.53
C ILE A 226 4.80 3.18 11.89
N LEU A 227 5.62 4.21 11.67
CA LEU A 227 6.98 4.06 11.16
C LEU A 227 7.82 3.14 12.07
N ASP A 228 7.76 3.33 13.39
CA ASP A 228 8.49 2.51 14.35
C ASP A 228 8.04 1.04 14.32
N MET A 229 6.74 0.79 14.10
CA MET A 229 6.20 -0.57 13.98
C MET A 229 6.65 -1.31 12.70
N GLN A 230 7.20 -0.60 11.70
CA GLN A 230 7.76 -1.24 10.50
C GLN A 230 9.15 -1.84 10.72
N ASN A 231 9.78 -1.58 11.86
CA ASN A 231 11.10 -2.16 12.16
C ASN A 231 11.05 -3.69 12.21
N GLY A 232 11.97 -4.33 11.49
CA GLY A 232 12.04 -5.80 11.42
C GLY A 232 11.09 -6.47 10.43
N LEU A 233 10.35 -5.71 9.60
CA LEU A 233 9.41 -6.27 8.63
C LEU A 233 9.94 -6.29 7.19
N ARG A 234 11.04 -5.63 6.89
CA ARG A 234 11.53 -5.40 5.52
C ARG A 234 11.80 -6.67 4.70
N GLN A 235 12.16 -7.77 5.34
CA GLN A 235 12.46 -9.05 4.68
C GLN A 235 11.21 -9.78 4.16
N TYR A 236 10.03 -9.33 4.55
CA TYR A 236 8.77 -9.96 4.18
C TYR A 236 8.09 -9.31 2.98
N ALA A 237 8.52 -8.10 2.60
CA ALA A 237 7.96 -7.36 1.47
C ALA A 237 8.85 -7.47 0.23
N GLY A 238 8.24 -7.34 -0.94
CA GLY A 238 8.92 -7.35 -2.24
C GLY A 238 7.92 -7.35 -3.40
N PRO A 239 8.39 -7.45 -4.64
CA PRO A 239 7.51 -7.44 -5.80
C PRO A 239 6.37 -8.44 -5.70
N GLY A 240 5.14 -7.92 -5.85
CA GLY A 240 3.90 -8.70 -5.75
C GLY A 240 3.38 -8.93 -4.33
N HIS A 241 4.06 -8.45 -3.27
CA HIS A 241 3.64 -8.63 -1.87
C HIS A 241 4.26 -7.55 -0.97
N TRP A 242 3.44 -6.66 -0.39
CA TRP A 242 3.90 -5.45 0.28
C TRP A 242 3.41 -5.34 1.72
N ASN A 243 4.30 -4.88 2.62
CA ASN A 243 3.91 -4.35 3.91
C ASN A 243 3.13 -3.05 3.70
N ASP A 244 1.97 -2.94 4.32
CA ASP A 244 1.11 -1.78 4.25
C ASP A 244 1.02 -1.10 5.63
N PRO A 245 1.73 0.01 5.82
CA PRO A 245 1.66 0.78 7.06
C PRO A 245 0.44 1.69 7.13
N ASP A 246 -0.54 1.50 6.26
CA ASP A 246 -1.73 2.31 6.06
C ASP A 246 -1.55 3.52 5.10
N MET A 247 -2.65 4.21 4.86
CA MET A 247 -2.78 5.31 3.91
C MET A 247 -1.90 6.51 4.24
N LEU A 248 -1.82 7.43 3.27
CA LEU A 248 -1.17 8.72 3.45
C LEU A 248 -2.15 9.75 4.00
N GLU A 249 -1.76 10.40 5.10
CA GLU A 249 -2.46 11.55 5.69
C GLU A 249 -1.99 12.90 5.10
N VAL A 250 -1.15 12.88 4.10
CA VAL A 250 -0.61 14.07 3.42
C VAL A 250 -1.73 14.95 2.89
N GLY A 251 -1.76 16.20 3.35
CA GLY A 251 -2.79 17.17 2.98
C GLY A 251 -4.08 17.11 3.81
N ASN A 252 -4.11 16.33 4.88
CA ASN A 252 -5.25 16.27 5.81
C ASN A 252 -5.14 17.26 6.99
N GLY A 253 -4.06 18.06 7.07
CA GLY A 253 -3.93 19.13 8.06
C GLY A 253 -2.66 19.08 8.89
N GLN A 254 -1.73 18.18 8.61
CA GLN A 254 -0.38 18.21 9.12
C GLN A 254 0.39 19.41 8.52
N SER A 255 1.50 19.81 9.12
CA SER A 255 2.38 20.83 8.54
C SER A 255 3.02 20.31 7.25
N VAL A 256 3.50 21.21 6.40
CA VAL A 256 4.20 20.85 5.16
C VAL A 256 5.44 20.00 5.42
N ASN A 257 6.13 20.22 6.54
CA ASN A 257 7.27 19.42 6.95
C ASN A 257 6.86 17.99 7.30
N GLU A 258 5.82 17.84 8.11
CA GLU A 258 5.26 16.53 8.49
C GLU A 258 4.72 15.76 7.27
N ASP A 259 4.01 16.46 6.37
CA ASP A 259 3.53 15.88 5.10
C ASP A 259 4.72 15.38 4.26
N ARG A 260 5.81 16.16 4.17
CA ARG A 260 7.01 15.78 3.42
C ARG A 260 7.75 14.61 4.06
N ALA A 261 7.89 14.62 5.38
CA ALA A 261 8.48 13.52 6.14
C ALA A 261 7.67 12.24 5.96
N HIS A 262 6.35 12.32 6.12
CA HIS A 262 5.44 11.18 5.93
C HIS A 262 5.61 10.56 4.54
N PHE A 263 5.51 11.37 3.48
CA PHE A 263 5.65 10.89 2.10
C PHE A 263 7.03 10.30 1.81
N SER A 264 8.10 10.93 2.33
CA SER A 264 9.46 10.44 2.20
C SER A 264 9.63 9.08 2.86
N MET A 265 9.14 8.93 4.09
CA MET A 265 9.29 7.68 4.84
C MET A 265 8.47 6.54 4.24
N TRP A 266 7.23 6.76 3.77
CA TRP A 266 6.47 5.76 3.02
C TRP A 266 7.18 5.36 1.72
N SER A 267 7.85 6.31 1.08
CA SER A 267 8.67 6.01 -0.12
C SER A 267 9.91 5.19 0.23
N MET A 268 10.59 5.49 1.31
CA MET A 268 11.69 4.68 1.83
C MET A 268 11.23 3.26 2.21
N LEU A 269 10.05 3.14 2.81
CA LEU A 269 9.48 1.84 3.19
C LEU A 269 9.01 0.98 2.00
N ALA A 270 8.99 1.50 0.77
CA ALA A 270 8.30 0.85 -0.36
C ALA A 270 6.84 0.50 0.00
N ALA A 271 6.20 1.37 0.76
CA ALA A 271 4.82 1.21 1.17
C ALA A 271 3.85 1.54 0.02
N PRO A 272 2.64 0.97 0.00
CA PRO A 272 1.59 1.45 -0.88
C PRO A 272 1.36 2.96 -0.67
N LEU A 273 1.29 3.73 -1.75
CA LEU A 273 1.01 5.16 -1.71
C LEU A 273 -0.48 5.37 -2.00
N ILE A 274 -1.31 5.19 -0.98
CA ILE A 274 -2.76 5.36 -1.07
C ILE A 274 -3.14 6.67 -0.38
N LEU A 275 -3.62 7.64 -1.15
CA LEU A 275 -4.00 8.96 -0.65
C LEU A 275 -5.30 8.88 0.15
N GLY A 276 -5.35 9.54 1.31
CA GLY A 276 -6.53 9.62 2.18
C GLY A 276 -7.18 11.00 2.26
N ASN A 277 -6.73 11.99 1.47
CA ASN A 277 -7.17 13.38 1.53
C ASN A 277 -8.26 13.72 0.50
N ASP A 278 -8.84 14.92 0.60
CA ASP A 278 -9.72 15.48 -0.45
C ASP A 278 -8.87 16.07 -1.58
N ILE A 279 -8.66 15.29 -2.61
CA ILE A 279 -7.81 15.67 -3.75
C ILE A 279 -8.39 16.76 -4.66
N ARG A 280 -9.69 17.11 -4.49
CA ARG A 280 -10.36 18.17 -5.29
C ARG A 280 -9.91 19.57 -4.90
N SER A 281 -9.33 19.73 -3.70
CA SER A 281 -8.96 21.03 -3.13
C SER A 281 -7.54 21.06 -2.53
N MET A 282 -6.61 20.30 -3.08
CA MET A 282 -5.22 20.27 -2.61
C MET A 282 -4.52 21.62 -2.79
N SER A 283 -3.74 22.02 -1.79
CA SER A 283 -2.79 23.12 -1.92
C SER A 283 -1.70 22.80 -2.94
N GLN A 284 -1.01 23.83 -3.45
CA GLN A 284 0.13 23.59 -4.35
C GLN A 284 1.23 22.79 -3.66
N GLN A 285 1.50 23.07 -2.38
CA GLN A 285 2.50 22.36 -1.57
C GLN A 285 2.15 20.86 -1.45
N THR A 286 0.89 20.52 -1.17
CA THR A 286 0.42 19.14 -1.15
C THR A 286 0.62 18.45 -2.51
N LYS A 287 0.31 19.15 -3.61
CA LYS A 287 0.54 18.62 -4.97
C LYS A 287 2.02 18.41 -5.24
N ASP A 288 2.87 19.34 -4.88
CA ASP A 288 4.32 19.25 -5.08
C ASP A 288 4.93 18.06 -4.32
N ILE A 289 4.41 17.75 -3.12
CA ILE A 289 4.79 16.57 -2.36
C ILE A 289 4.32 15.29 -3.06
N LEU A 290 3.02 15.17 -3.29
CA LEU A 290 2.41 13.93 -3.80
C LEU A 290 2.80 13.59 -5.24
N MET A 291 3.22 14.56 -6.03
CA MET A 291 3.63 14.36 -7.42
C MET A 291 5.13 14.53 -7.66
N ASN A 292 5.95 14.51 -6.60
CA ASN A 292 7.40 14.51 -6.76
C ASN A 292 7.86 13.20 -7.40
N LYS A 293 8.16 13.25 -8.68
CA LYS A 293 8.50 12.08 -9.49
C LYS A 293 9.76 11.35 -9.00
N GLU A 294 10.73 12.08 -8.44
CA GLU A 294 11.98 11.48 -7.98
C GLU A 294 11.78 10.74 -6.66
N VAL A 295 10.98 11.26 -5.75
CA VAL A 295 10.61 10.56 -4.51
C VAL A 295 9.70 9.37 -4.81
N ILE A 296 8.73 9.51 -5.74
CA ILE A 296 7.91 8.40 -6.23
C ILE A 296 8.81 7.31 -6.84
N ALA A 297 9.85 7.67 -7.60
CA ALA A 297 10.76 6.69 -8.19
C ALA A 297 11.51 5.86 -7.13
N VAL A 298 11.83 6.45 -5.97
CA VAL A 298 12.38 5.68 -4.83
C VAL A 298 11.37 4.66 -4.30
N ASN A 299 10.09 5.04 -4.20
CA ASN A 299 9.01 4.11 -3.80
C ASN A 299 8.83 2.98 -4.82
N GLN A 300 8.78 3.34 -6.11
CA GLN A 300 8.46 2.46 -7.23
C GLN A 300 9.69 1.73 -7.80
N ASP A 301 10.83 1.77 -7.10
CA ASP A 301 12.04 1.10 -7.56
C ASP A 301 11.83 -0.41 -7.74
N LYS A 302 12.26 -0.93 -8.90
CA LYS A 302 12.03 -2.32 -9.34
C LYS A 302 12.70 -3.38 -8.45
N LEU A 303 13.70 -3.01 -7.63
CA LEU A 303 14.31 -3.92 -6.66
C LEU A 303 13.32 -4.28 -5.54
N GLY A 304 12.38 -3.37 -5.23
CA GLY A 304 11.27 -3.62 -4.31
C GLY A 304 11.67 -3.86 -2.86
N ILE A 305 12.84 -3.43 -2.45
CA ILE A 305 13.34 -3.64 -1.08
C ILE A 305 12.97 -2.45 -0.21
N GLN A 306 12.32 -2.72 0.91
CA GLN A 306 12.03 -1.73 1.94
C GLN A 306 13.32 -1.19 2.55
N GLY A 307 13.38 0.13 2.81
CA GLY A 307 14.49 0.79 3.50
C GLY A 307 14.70 0.29 4.92
N LEU A 308 15.86 0.58 5.45
CA LEU A 308 16.24 0.25 6.83
C LEU A 308 16.69 1.49 7.59
N LYS A 309 16.36 1.54 8.88
CA LYS A 309 16.94 2.49 9.81
C LYS A 309 18.34 2.02 10.16
N PHE A 310 19.35 2.77 9.71
CA PHE A 310 20.76 2.48 9.95
C PHE A 310 21.19 2.88 11.36
N ALA A 311 20.84 4.09 11.77
CA ALA A 311 21.20 4.66 13.07
C ALA A 311 20.19 5.72 13.51
N ALA A 312 20.24 6.05 14.80
CA ALA A 312 19.55 7.19 15.38
C ALA A 312 20.48 7.92 16.36
N GLU A 313 20.52 9.26 16.29
CA GLU A 313 21.36 10.11 17.12
C GLU A 313 20.69 11.45 17.31
N ASP A 314 20.55 11.91 18.54
CA ASP A 314 20.03 13.25 18.91
C ASP A 314 18.71 13.64 18.23
N GLY A 315 17.77 12.68 18.12
CA GLY A 315 16.47 12.90 17.49
C GLY A 315 16.48 12.80 15.95
N LEU A 316 17.64 12.59 15.35
CA LEU A 316 17.77 12.27 13.93
C LEU A 316 17.79 10.76 13.71
N GLU A 317 17.15 10.31 12.65
CA GLU A 317 17.21 8.93 12.16
C GLU A 317 17.80 8.90 10.76
N PHE A 318 18.74 8.01 10.53
CA PHE A 318 19.44 7.82 9.26
C PHE A 318 18.93 6.53 8.59
N TRP A 319 18.34 6.70 7.43
CA TRP A 319 17.73 5.61 6.68
C TRP A 319 18.42 5.38 5.35
N PHE A 320 18.56 4.10 4.98
CA PHE A 320 19.06 3.68 3.68
C PHE A 320 18.09 2.76 3.00
N LYS A 321 17.99 2.88 1.68
CA LYS A 321 17.23 1.94 0.83
C LYS A 321 18.09 1.59 -0.38
N PRO A 322 18.39 0.30 -0.61
CA PRO A 322 19.05 -0.13 -1.84
C PRO A 322 18.06 0.06 -3.00
N LEU A 323 18.53 0.65 -4.08
CA LEU A 323 17.79 0.85 -5.32
C LEU A 323 18.40 -0.01 -6.43
N ALA A 324 17.67 -0.19 -7.53
CA ALA A 324 18.19 -0.80 -8.72
C ALA A 324 19.45 -0.07 -9.21
N ASP A 325 20.16 -0.69 -10.16
CA ASP A 325 21.33 -0.11 -10.83
C ASP A 325 22.50 0.27 -9.90
N ASN A 326 22.54 -0.34 -8.69
CA ASN A 326 23.52 -0.12 -7.61
C ASN A 326 23.44 1.26 -6.94
N ASP A 327 22.34 1.95 -7.08
CA ASP A 327 22.08 3.20 -6.36
C ASP A 327 21.55 2.95 -4.94
N TRP A 328 21.55 4.02 -4.15
CA TRP A 328 21.02 4.06 -2.79
C TRP A 328 20.20 5.32 -2.58
N ALA A 329 19.04 5.19 -1.96
CA ALA A 329 18.39 6.33 -1.34
C ALA A 329 18.86 6.46 0.11
N PHE A 330 19.14 7.70 0.51
CA PHE A 330 19.50 8.08 1.87
C PHE A 330 18.53 9.14 2.36
N CYS A 331 18.01 8.99 3.57
CA CYS A 331 17.07 9.92 4.18
C CYS A 331 17.45 10.16 5.63
N VAL A 332 17.42 11.42 6.05
CA VAL A 332 17.61 11.82 7.45
C VAL A 332 16.29 12.37 7.97
N LEU A 333 15.61 11.65 8.86
CA LEU A 333 14.39 12.10 9.51
C LEU A 333 14.70 12.81 10.81
N ASN A 334 14.23 14.05 10.97
CA ASN A 334 14.25 14.77 12.23
C ASN A 334 12.93 14.57 13.00
N ARG A 335 12.98 13.78 14.06
CA ARG A 335 11.80 13.51 14.91
C ARG A 335 11.52 14.63 15.92
N SER A 336 12.43 15.58 16.10
CA SER A 336 12.24 16.69 17.03
C SER A 336 11.44 17.84 16.40
N THR A 337 10.84 18.68 17.22
CA THR A 337 10.09 19.86 16.77
C THR A 337 10.98 21.01 16.32
N THR A 338 12.29 20.93 16.55
CA THR A 338 13.25 21.99 16.25
C THR A 338 14.23 21.58 15.18
N ASP A 339 14.70 22.54 14.41
CA ASP A 339 15.72 22.31 13.40
C ASP A 339 17.00 21.73 14.00
N LYS A 340 17.59 20.78 13.33
CA LYS A 340 18.86 20.15 13.69
C LYS A 340 19.94 20.48 12.67
N GLN A 341 21.11 20.89 13.18
CA GLN A 341 22.33 21.01 12.40
C GLN A 341 23.10 19.70 12.48
N TYR A 342 23.47 19.13 11.35
CA TYR A 342 24.27 17.92 11.30
C TYR A 342 25.33 17.99 10.21
N VAL A 343 26.45 17.31 10.42
CA VAL A 343 27.49 17.18 9.40
C VAL A 343 27.53 15.72 8.96
N ILE A 344 27.02 15.47 7.76
CA ILE A 344 27.07 14.13 7.15
C ILE A 344 28.51 13.84 6.77
N ASP A 345 29.11 12.86 7.44
CA ASP A 345 30.40 12.27 7.13
C ASP A 345 30.15 10.87 6.57
N TRP A 346 30.20 10.75 5.25
CA TRP A 346 29.78 9.55 4.55
C TRP A 346 30.56 8.29 4.98
N GLN A 347 31.81 8.41 5.40
CA GLN A 347 32.62 7.29 5.88
C GLN A 347 32.05 6.64 7.15
N LYS A 348 31.20 7.33 7.89
CA LYS A 348 30.49 6.77 9.07
C LYS A 348 29.28 5.93 8.70
N PHE A 349 28.88 5.93 7.44
CA PHE A 349 27.67 5.27 6.94
C PHE A 349 27.94 4.02 6.11
N ASN A 350 29.12 3.40 6.25
CA ASN A 350 29.40 2.12 5.64
C ASN A 350 28.43 1.06 6.16
N LEU A 351 27.65 0.49 5.27
CA LEU A 351 26.53 -0.43 5.57
C LEU A 351 26.61 -1.66 4.66
N TYR A 352 26.54 -2.84 5.26
CA TYR A 352 26.17 -4.05 4.52
C TYR A 352 24.67 -4.34 4.69
N ASP A 353 23.95 -4.38 3.58
CA ASP A 353 22.53 -4.68 3.56
C ASP A 353 22.28 -6.17 3.34
N GLU A 354 21.78 -6.84 4.38
CA GLU A 354 21.54 -8.29 4.39
C GLU A 354 20.46 -8.75 3.39
N VAL A 355 19.50 -7.89 3.02
CA VAL A 355 18.43 -8.26 2.10
C VAL A 355 18.89 -8.17 0.65
N SER A 356 19.51 -7.08 0.25
CA SER A 356 20.08 -6.91 -1.11
C SER A 356 21.44 -7.57 -1.29
N LYS A 357 22.12 -7.98 -0.19
CA LYS A 357 23.50 -8.47 -0.19
C LYS A 357 24.49 -7.45 -0.78
N ARG A 358 24.22 -6.16 -0.56
CA ARG A 358 25.01 -5.05 -1.09
C ARG A 358 25.66 -4.25 0.01
N PHE A 359 26.76 -3.59 -0.31
CA PHE A 359 27.54 -2.75 0.58
C PHE A 359 27.63 -1.32 0.03
N THR A 360 27.42 -0.30 0.87
CA THR A 360 27.53 1.12 0.47
C THR A 360 28.95 1.50 0.14
N ASP A 361 29.94 1.08 0.96
CA ASP A 361 31.39 1.23 0.73
C ASP A 361 31.82 2.67 0.38
N PHE A 362 31.49 3.63 1.23
CA PHE A 362 31.89 5.03 1.02
C PHE A 362 33.41 5.28 1.16
N ASP A 363 34.17 4.30 1.63
CA ASP A 363 35.63 4.40 1.71
C ASP A 363 36.28 4.24 0.32
N SER A 364 35.75 3.32 -0.51
CA SER A 364 36.33 3.00 -1.82
C SER A 364 35.49 3.51 -3.00
N LYS A 365 34.20 3.82 -2.78
CA LYS A 365 33.29 4.29 -3.82
C LYS A 365 32.82 5.71 -3.58
N VAL A 366 32.69 6.43 -4.68
CA VAL A 366 32.17 7.80 -4.70
C VAL A 366 30.84 7.80 -5.41
N TYR A 367 29.82 8.31 -4.73
CA TYR A 367 28.49 8.46 -5.28
C TYR A 367 28.22 9.94 -5.56
N THR A 368 27.54 10.24 -6.65
CA THR A 368 26.95 11.56 -6.89
C THR A 368 25.73 11.72 -6.02
N ILE A 369 25.59 12.87 -5.37
CA ILE A 369 24.46 13.19 -4.50
C ILE A 369 23.43 14.00 -5.29
N ARG A 370 22.19 13.52 -5.29
CA ARG A 370 21.03 14.24 -5.84
C ARG A 370 19.98 14.46 -4.74
N ASN A 371 19.65 15.70 -4.54
CA ASN A 371 18.54 16.07 -3.64
C ASN A 371 17.22 15.96 -4.40
N LEU A 372 16.37 15.02 -3.96
CA LEU A 372 15.13 14.69 -4.65
C LEU A 372 14.01 15.70 -4.40
N TRP A 373 14.13 16.52 -3.36
CA TRP A 373 13.16 17.58 -3.05
C TRP A 373 13.42 18.86 -3.83
N THR A 374 14.68 19.19 -4.08
CA THR A 374 15.10 20.36 -4.86
C THR A 374 15.37 20.04 -6.32
N ASN A 375 15.42 18.76 -6.69
CA ASN A 375 15.79 18.26 -8.02
C ASN A 375 17.20 18.73 -8.48
N GLN A 376 18.14 18.86 -7.52
CA GLN A 376 19.49 19.37 -7.80
C GLN A 376 20.58 18.35 -7.48
N ASN A 377 21.64 18.37 -8.29
CA ASN A 377 22.86 17.67 -7.95
C ASN A 377 23.66 18.49 -6.93
N GLU A 378 24.05 17.86 -5.83
CA GLU A 378 24.68 18.51 -4.69
C GLU A 378 26.11 18.05 -4.43
N GLY A 379 26.82 17.62 -5.47
CA GLY A 379 28.19 17.15 -5.41
C GLY A 379 28.30 15.63 -5.24
N ASP A 380 29.25 15.20 -4.42
CA ASP A 380 29.56 13.78 -4.24
C ASP A 380 29.92 13.45 -2.78
N THR A 381 30.07 12.15 -2.51
CA THR A 381 30.33 11.62 -1.16
C THR A 381 31.80 11.70 -0.70
N LYS A 382 32.68 12.35 -1.47
CA LYS A 382 34.09 12.58 -1.05
C LYS A 382 34.22 13.62 0.07
N LYS A 383 33.23 14.51 0.19
CA LYS A 383 33.27 15.63 1.15
C LYS A 383 32.19 15.45 2.19
N VAL A 384 32.53 15.82 3.42
CA VAL A 384 31.55 15.97 4.47
C VAL A 384 30.54 17.08 4.09
N ARG A 385 29.29 16.90 4.51
CA ARG A 385 28.20 17.79 4.12
C ARG A 385 27.49 18.37 5.35
N PRO A 386 27.63 19.67 5.64
CA PRO A 386 26.76 20.30 6.63
C PRO A 386 25.33 20.43 6.08
N VAL A 387 24.36 20.04 6.88
CA VAL A 387 22.93 20.11 6.55
C VAL A 387 22.13 20.68 7.71
N THR A 388 21.02 21.32 7.40
CA THR A 388 19.99 21.68 8.37
C THR A 388 18.76 20.84 8.05
N ILE A 389 18.30 20.04 9.00
CA ILE A 389 17.09 19.25 8.89
C ILE A 389 16.02 19.94 9.71
N PRO A 390 14.97 20.50 9.10
CA PRO A 390 13.91 21.19 9.83
C PRO A 390 13.20 20.25 10.82
N GLY A 391 12.57 20.82 11.83
CA GLY A 391 11.78 20.05 12.78
C GLY A 391 10.66 19.28 12.10
N HIS A 392 10.43 18.01 12.47
CA HIS A 392 9.45 17.09 11.89
C HIS A 392 9.57 16.92 10.36
N ASP A 393 10.80 16.94 9.83
CA ASP A 393 11.07 16.91 8.39
C ASP A 393 12.18 15.91 8.02
N VAL A 394 12.52 15.88 6.75
CA VAL A 394 13.62 15.08 6.21
C VAL A 394 14.65 15.93 5.46
#